data_9f06ed6e0fee8481bf5746861b3f0d1b
#
_entry.id   9f06ed6e0fee8481bf5746861b3f0d1b
#
_cell.length_a   1.000
_cell.length_b   1.000
_cell.length_c   1.000
_cell.angle_alpha   90.00
_cell.angle_beta   90.00
_cell.angle_gamma   90.00
#
_symmetry.space_group_name_H-M   'P 1'
#
loop_
_entity.id
_entity.type
_entity.pdbx_description
1 polymer ?
#
loop_
_entity_poly.entity_id
_entity_poly.type
_entity_poly.pdbx_seq_one_letter_code
_entity_poly.pdbx_strand_id
1 'polypeptide(L)'
;MAKELAKSYKPSEFEDRIYDFWMKGNYFHAEVDKDKKPYTIVMPPPNITGQLHIGHALDLTLQDTLIRWRRMQGYAALWLPGTDHASIATEAKIVEAMRKEGVTKDDLGREGFLKRAWEWKEEYGGRITRQFRKLGSSCDWQRERFTMDEGCSKAVKEVFVKLYNKGLIYRGERIINWCPHCCTSISDAEVDFACLLYTSDAADEAR
;
A
#
# COMPACT_ATOMS: atom_id res chain seq x y z
N MET A 1 45.13 -5.46 16.13
CA MET A 1 44.91 -4.06 16.55
C MET A 1 43.40 -3.79 16.47
N ALA A 2 42.79 -3.35 17.56
CA ALA A 2 41.40 -2.94 17.54
C ALA A 2 41.27 -1.70 16.65
N LYS A 3 40.39 -1.76 15.66
CA LYS A 3 40.15 -0.64 14.76
C LYS A 3 39.39 0.44 15.54
N GLU A 4 39.98 1.61 15.67
CA GLU A 4 39.36 2.72 16.36
C GLU A 4 38.05 3.12 15.65
N LEU A 5 36.95 3.21 16.40
CA LEU A 5 35.66 3.60 15.84
C LEU A 5 35.64 5.09 15.52
N ALA A 6 35.01 5.46 14.43
CA ALA A 6 34.78 6.85 14.08
C ALA A 6 33.97 7.59 15.17
N LYS A 7 34.31 8.86 15.43
CA LYS A 7 33.61 9.69 16.44
C LYS A 7 32.13 9.93 16.17
N SER A 8 31.71 9.81 14.92
CA SER A 8 30.29 9.99 14.50
C SER A 8 29.87 8.87 13.58
N TYR A 9 28.62 8.44 13.70
CA TYR A 9 28.00 7.49 12.78
C TYR A 9 27.63 8.18 11.47
N LYS A 10 28.07 7.62 10.36
CA LYS A 10 27.73 8.09 9.01
C LYS A 10 26.96 6.99 8.27
N PRO A 11 25.63 7.12 8.17
CA PRO A 11 24.76 6.08 7.56
C PRO A 11 25.23 5.62 6.18
N SER A 12 25.63 6.56 5.33
CA SER A 12 26.06 6.30 3.96
C SER A 12 27.30 5.39 3.83
N GLU A 13 28.10 5.23 4.90
CA GLU A 13 29.28 4.35 4.89
C GLU A 13 28.94 2.89 5.20
N PHE A 14 27.77 2.62 5.82
CA PHE A 14 27.47 1.31 6.38
C PHE A 14 26.16 0.72 5.89
N GLU A 15 25.08 1.51 5.83
CA GLU A 15 23.71 0.99 5.69
C GLU A 15 23.51 0.21 4.39
N ASP A 16 23.88 0.75 3.25
CA ASP A 16 23.70 0.07 1.96
C ASP A 16 24.50 -1.23 1.91
N ARG A 17 25.74 -1.21 2.38
CA ARG A 17 26.60 -2.40 2.41
C ARG A 17 26.06 -3.51 3.31
N ILE A 18 25.52 -3.13 4.48
CA ILE A 18 24.93 -4.10 5.42
C ILE A 18 23.63 -4.65 4.84
N TYR A 19 22.80 -3.80 4.26
CA TYR A 19 21.55 -4.23 3.65
C TYR A 19 21.79 -5.20 2.47
N ASP A 20 22.75 -4.88 1.61
CA ASP A 20 23.19 -5.76 0.52
C ASP A 20 23.71 -7.11 1.01
N PHE A 21 24.43 -7.11 2.12
CA PHE A 21 24.89 -8.35 2.76
C PHE A 21 23.70 -9.20 3.21
N TRP A 22 22.68 -8.62 3.83
CA TRP A 22 21.46 -9.34 4.22
C TRP A 22 20.72 -9.89 3.02
N MET A 23 20.58 -9.11 1.96
CA MET A 23 19.92 -9.53 0.74
C MET A 23 20.65 -10.68 0.04
N LYS A 24 21.98 -10.59 -0.07
CA LYS A 24 22.82 -11.67 -0.66
C LYS A 24 22.76 -12.97 0.16
N GLY A 25 22.66 -12.85 1.48
CA GLY A 25 22.54 -13.97 2.39
C GLY A 25 21.12 -14.55 2.47
N ASN A 26 20.13 -13.94 1.79
CA ASN A 26 18.73 -14.36 1.77
C ASN A 26 18.10 -14.48 3.18
N TYR A 27 18.57 -13.65 4.14
CA TYR A 27 18.18 -13.77 5.56
C TYR A 27 16.74 -13.40 5.84
N PHE A 28 16.06 -12.74 4.92
CA PHE A 28 14.66 -12.30 5.10
C PHE A 28 13.64 -13.25 4.47
N HIS A 29 14.12 -14.19 3.66
CA HIS A 29 13.26 -15.18 3.01
C HIS A 29 12.77 -16.22 4.02
N ALA A 30 11.49 -16.54 3.96
CA ALA A 30 10.86 -17.53 4.82
C ALA A 30 10.48 -18.78 4.02
N GLU A 31 10.96 -19.92 4.46
CA GLU A 31 10.57 -21.23 3.95
C GLU A 31 9.55 -21.88 4.88
N VAL A 32 8.73 -22.78 4.30
CA VAL A 32 7.81 -23.60 5.07
C VAL A 32 8.63 -24.65 5.81
N ASP A 33 8.67 -24.53 7.12
CA ASP A 33 9.34 -25.46 8.01
C ASP A 33 8.34 -26.01 9.04
N LYS A 34 8.05 -27.31 8.96
CA LYS A 34 7.05 -27.97 9.82
C LYS A 34 7.52 -28.12 11.26
N ASP A 35 8.82 -28.06 11.50
CA ASP A 35 9.42 -28.22 12.83
C ASP A 35 9.50 -26.88 13.57
N LYS A 36 9.24 -25.77 12.88
CA LYS A 36 9.24 -24.42 13.45
C LYS A 36 7.83 -23.87 13.58
N LYS A 37 7.61 -23.08 14.64
CA LYS A 37 6.37 -22.34 14.80
C LYS A 37 6.28 -21.23 13.73
N PRO A 38 5.16 -21.13 13.00
CA PRO A 38 4.98 -20.07 12.03
C PRO A 38 4.69 -18.74 12.73
N TYR A 39 5.20 -17.66 12.14
CA TYR A 39 4.84 -16.30 12.51
C TYR A 39 4.80 -15.41 11.26
N THR A 40 3.63 -14.89 10.93
CA THR A 40 3.45 -14.14 9.70
C THR A 40 2.88 -12.76 10.00
N ILE A 41 3.49 -11.74 9.42
CA ILE A 41 2.93 -10.39 9.32
C ILE A 41 2.69 -10.11 7.83
N VAL A 42 1.46 -9.74 7.49
CA VAL A 42 1.13 -9.15 6.20
C VAL A 42 1.17 -7.64 6.38
N MET A 43 2.11 -6.99 5.72
CA MET A 43 2.25 -5.54 5.79
C MET A 43 1.00 -4.88 5.24
N PRO A 44 0.38 -3.90 5.94
CA PRO A 44 -0.61 -3.04 5.33
C PRO A 44 0.02 -2.34 4.11
N PRO A 45 -0.45 -2.62 2.89
CA PRO A 45 0.24 -2.14 1.70
C PRO A 45 0.02 -0.63 1.55
N PRO A 46 1.07 0.20 1.51
CA PRO A 46 0.90 1.63 1.30
C PRO A 46 0.39 1.93 -0.12
N ASN A 47 -0.43 2.97 -0.20
CA ASN A 47 -0.98 3.48 -1.45
C ASN A 47 0.14 4.09 -2.32
N ILE A 48 0.13 3.82 -3.62
CA ILE A 48 1.08 4.41 -4.58
C ILE A 48 0.75 5.86 -4.95
N THR A 49 0.25 6.64 -3.99
CA THR A 49 -0.13 8.04 -4.17
C THR A 49 1.02 9.03 -4.03
N GLY A 50 2.18 8.57 -3.55
CA GLY A 50 3.34 9.42 -3.33
C GLY A 50 4.47 8.75 -2.58
N GLN A 51 5.13 9.54 -1.71
CA GLN A 51 6.22 9.07 -0.87
C GLN A 51 5.72 8.61 0.49
N LEU A 52 6.51 7.76 1.16
CA LEU A 52 6.27 7.41 2.55
C LEU A 52 6.47 8.64 3.46
N HIS A 53 5.76 8.66 4.56
CA HIS A 53 5.88 9.66 5.62
C HIS A 53 6.21 9.00 6.96
N ILE A 54 6.42 9.80 8.00
CA ILE A 54 6.85 9.30 9.33
C ILE A 54 5.90 8.26 9.93
N GLY A 55 4.59 8.36 9.65
CA GLY A 55 3.61 7.35 10.09
C GLY A 55 3.88 5.97 9.50
N HIS A 56 4.23 5.89 8.23
CA HIS A 56 4.66 4.63 7.62
C HIS A 56 5.96 4.10 8.25
N ALA A 57 6.92 4.99 8.56
CA ALA A 57 8.15 4.58 9.21
C ALA A 57 7.90 3.99 10.61
N LEU A 58 6.98 4.58 11.39
CA LEU A 58 6.58 4.05 12.69
C LEU A 58 5.95 2.66 12.56
N ASP A 59 4.94 2.52 11.69
CA ASP A 59 4.25 1.25 11.45
C ASP A 59 5.23 0.14 11.03
N LEU A 60 6.10 0.43 10.06
CA LEU A 60 7.11 -0.50 9.60
C LEU A 60 8.13 -0.89 10.68
N THR A 61 8.55 0.07 11.50
CA THR A 61 9.52 -0.19 12.57
C THR A 61 8.92 -1.13 13.63
N LEU A 62 7.65 -0.97 13.97
CA LEU A 62 6.97 -1.87 14.90
C LEU A 62 6.89 -3.30 14.34
N GLN A 63 6.48 -3.44 13.09
CA GLN A 63 6.40 -4.74 12.41
C GLN A 63 7.79 -5.39 12.28
N ASP A 64 8.81 -4.63 11.87
CA ASP A 64 10.17 -5.12 11.69
C ASP A 64 10.78 -5.60 13.02
N THR A 65 10.53 -4.87 14.09
CA THR A 65 10.96 -5.26 15.44
C THR A 65 10.38 -6.62 15.84
N LEU A 66 9.09 -6.82 15.63
CA LEU A 66 8.41 -8.06 15.95
C LEU A 66 8.91 -9.24 15.10
N ILE A 67 9.07 -9.03 13.80
CA ILE A 67 9.51 -10.10 12.89
C ILE A 67 10.96 -10.51 13.17
N ARG A 68 11.85 -9.55 13.44
CA ARG A 68 13.24 -9.81 13.82
C ARG A 68 13.33 -10.56 15.15
N TRP A 69 12.56 -10.14 16.13
CA TRP A 69 12.48 -10.83 17.41
C TRP A 69 12.04 -12.29 17.25
N ARG A 70 11.02 -12.57 16.46
CA ARG A 70 10.57 -13.93 16.19
C ARG A 70 11.59 -14.76 15.41
N ARG A 71 12.30 -14.19 14.45
CA ARG A 71 13.43 -14.86 13.79
C ARG A 71 14.53 -15.27 14.79
N MET A 72 14.88 -14.37 15.73
CA MET A 72 15.86 -14.66 16.77
C MET A 72 15.40 -15.80 17.71
N GLN A 73 14.11 -15.97 17.89
CA GLN A 73 13.53 -17.07 18.66
C GLN A 73 13.39 -18.40 17.87
N GLY A 74 13.82 -18.42 16.60
CA GLY A 74 13.79 -19.63 15.76
C GLY A 74 12.45 -19.91 15.09
N TYR A 75 11.53 -18.95 15.03
CA TYR A 75 10.27 -19.11 14.28
C TYR A 75 10.50 -19.13 12.78
N ALA A 76 9.63 -19.84 12.03
CA ALA A 76 9.48 -19.64 10.58
C ALA A 76 8.72 -18.32 10.37
N ALA A 77 9.48 -17.23 10.26
CA ALA A 77 8.93 -15.88 10.32
C ALA A 77 8.88 -15.24 8.93
N LEU A 78 7.68 -14.94 8.45
CA LEU A 78 7.41 -14.28 7.18
C LEU A 78 6.89 -12.86 7.41
N TRP A 79 7.55 -11.87 6.83
CA TRP A 79 7.01 -10.52 6.67
C TRP A 79 6.75 -10.25 5.19
N LEU A 80 5.48 -10.25 4.81
CA LEU A 80 5.04 -10.11 3.43
C LEU A 80 4.88 -8.64 3.07
N PRO A 81 5.72 -8.08 2.18
CA PRO A 81 5.59 -6.71 1.72
C PRO A 81 4.61 -6.59 0.55
N GLY A 82 4.10 -5.36 0.36
CA GLY A 82 3.27 -5.04 -0.79
C GLY A 82 3.02 -3.57 -0.94
N THR A 83 2.39 -3.20 -2.06
CA THR A 83 1.90 -1.84 -2.34
C THR A 83 0.46 -1.91 -2.86
N ASP A 84 -0.32 -0.87 -2.58
CA ASP A 84 -1.72 -0.78 -2.99
C ASP A 84 -1.91 0.20 -4.14
N HIS A 85 -2.68 -0.21 -5.14
CA HIS A 85 -3.05 0.65 -6.25
C HIS A 85 -3.98 1.82 -5.84
N ALA A 86 -4.75 1.69 -4.76
CA ALA A 86 -5.60 2.74 -4.15
C ALA A 86 -6.37 3.58 -5.17
N SER A 87 -7.15 2.91 -6.02
CA SER A 87 -7.65 3.39 -7.31
C SER A 87 -8.09 4.86 -7.36
N ILE A 88 -9.04 5.31 -6.51
CA ILE A 88 -9.55 6.68 -6.50
C ILE A 88 -8.46 7.71 -6.18
N ALA A 89 -7.69 7.48 -5.12
CA ALA A 89 -6.65 8.40 -4.68
C ALA A 89 -5.48 8.47 -5.67
N THR A 90 -5.08 7.35 -6.25
CA THR A 90 -4.02 7.30 -7.27
C THR A 90 -4.48 7.95 -8.57
N GLU A 91 -5.72 7.68 -9.00
CA GLU A 91 -6.31 8.32 -10.17
C GLU A 91 -6.35 9.84 -10.03
N ALA A 92 -6.77 10.35 -8.86
CA ALA A 92 -6.76 11.79 -8.59
C ALA A 92 -5.36 12.41 -8.73
N LYS A 93 -4.32 11.71 -8.26
CA LYS A 93 -2.92 12.14 -8.41
C LYS A 93 -2.43 12.13 -9.86
N ILE A 94 -2.80 11.13 -10.61
CA ILE A 94 -2.46 11.03 -12.04
C ILE A 94 -3.15 12.16 -12.81
N VAL A 95 -4.44 12.40 -12.56
CA VAL A 95 -5.19 13.49 -13.20
C VAL A 95 -4.61 14.87 -12.81
N GLU A 96 -4.21 15.06 -11.56
CA GLU A 96 -3.53 16.30 -11.14
C GLU A 96 -2.21 16.51 -11.90
N ALA A 97 -1.43 15.45 -12.10
CA ALA A 97 -0.19 15.52 -12.87
C ALA A 97 -0.47 15.84 -14.36
N MET A 98 -1.45 15.17 -14.96
CA MET A 98 -1.87 15.39 -16.34
C MET A 98 -2.36 16.83 -16.57
N ARG A 99 -3.10 17.38 -15.59
CA ARG A 99 -3.57 18.80 -15.66
C ARG A 99 -2.40 19.77 -15.74
N LYS A 100 -1.30 19.51 -15.03
CA LYS A 100 -0.08 20.35 -15.09
C LYS A 100 0.60 20.28 -16.46
N GLU A 101 0.41 19.17 -17.17
CA GLU A 101 0.89 18.94 -18.54
C GLU A 101 -0.10 19.45 -19.61
N GLY A 102 -1.29 19.92 -19.22
CA GLY A 102 -2.34 20.37 -20.14
C GLY A 102 -3.08 19.25 -20.84
N VAL A 103 -3.04 18.03 -20.30
CA VAL A 103 -3.64 16.82 -20.89
C VAL A 103 -4.83 16.36 -20.04
N THR A 104 -5.92 15.95 -20.68
CA THR A 104 -7.12 15.42 -20.02
C THR A 104 -7.25 13.92 -20.24
N LYS A 105 -8.16 13.27 -19.49
CA LYS A 105 -8.49 11.85 -19.71
C LYS A 105 -9.11 11.63 -21.08
N ASP A 106 -9.93 12.56 -21.53
CA ASP A 106 -10.62 12.46 -22.82
C ASP A 106 -9.62 12.52 -23.99
N ASP A 107 -8.54 13.30 -23.86
CA ASP A 107 -7.46 13.37 -24.85
C ASP A 107 -6.73 12.02 -24.98
N LEU A 108 -6.55 11.29 -23.89
CA LEU A 108 -5.82 10.02 -23.87
C LEU A 108 -6.73 8.81 -24.16
N GLY A 109 -8.03 8.93 -23.86
CA GLY A 109 -8.93 7.80 -23.85
C GLY A 109 -8.55 6.75 -22.79
N ARG A 110 -9.31 5.66 -22.75
CA ARG A 110 -9.11 4.60 -21.72
C ARG A 110 -7.72 3.95 -21.78
N GLU A 111 -7.25 3.60 -22.96
CA GLU A 111 -5.97 2.89 -23.10
C GLU A 111 -4.78 3.77 -22.76
N GLY A 112 -4.80 5.03 -23.21
CA GLY A 112 -3.76 6.01 -22.88
C GLY A 112 -3.71 6.31 -21.39
N PHE A 113 -4.87 6.44 -20.74
CA PHE A 113 -4.94 6.63 -19.28
C PHE A 113 -4.41 5.40 -18.52
N LEU A 114 -4.76 4.18 -18.92
CA LEU A 114 -4.24 2.96 -18.29
C LEU A 114 -2.71 2.85 -18.43
N LYS A 115 -2.16 3.19 -19.60
CA LYS A 115 -0.71 3.25 -19.77
C LYS A 115 -0.07 4.22 -18.78
N ARG A 116 -0.63 5.40 -18.62
CA ARG A 116 -0.17 6.41 -17.67
C ARG A 116 -0.24 5.92 -16.21
N ALA A 117 -1.30 5.16 -15.87
CA ALA A 117 -1.46 4.58 -14.55
C ALA A 117 -0.41 3.50 -14.26
N TRP A 118 -0.03 2.69 -15.24
CA TRP A 118 1.05 1.73 -15.08
C TRP A 118 2.43 2.40 -14.98
N GLU A 119 2.70 3.45 -15.75
CA GLU A 119 3.91 4.26 -15.62
C GLU A 119 4.02 4.87 -14.22
N TRP A 120 2.91 5.40 -13.68
CA TRP A 120 2.83 5.91 -12.31
C TRP A 120 3.15 4.82 -11.28
N LYS A 121 2.60 3.62 -11.44
CA LYS A 121 2.87 2.47 -10.57
C LYS A 121 4.36 2.11 -10.58
N GLU A 122 5.01 2.08 -11.74
CA GLU A 122 6.44 1.76 -11.82
C GLU A 122 7.29 2.82 -11.09
N GLU A 123 6.96 4.09 -11.26
CA GLU A 123 7.69 5.18 -10.62
C GLU A 123 7.50 5.17 -9.09
N TYR A 124 6.25 5.24 -8.63
CA TYR A 124 5.95 5.46 -7.20
C TYR A 124 6.01 4.17 -6.40
N GLY A 125 5.59 3.05 -6.93
CA GLY A 125 5.76 1.74 -6.31
C GLY A 125 7.24 1.41 -6.10
N GLY A 126 8.06 1.60 -7.12
CA GLY A 126 9.50 1.42 -7.02
C GLY A 126 10.17 2.39 -6.03
N ARG A 127 9.66 3.61 -5.88
CA ARG A 127 10.15 4.59 -4.89
C ARG A 127 9.83 4.12 -3.47
N ILE A 128 8.61 3.69 -3.21
CA ILE A 128 8.16 3.16 -1.92
C ILE A 128 9.02 1.97 -1.49
N THR A 129 9.22 1.00 -2.38
CA THR A 129 10.07 -0.17 -2.10
C THR A 129 11.52 0.23 -1.77
N ARG A 130 12.08 1.21 -2.48
CA ARG A 130 13.42 1.75 -2.13
C ARG A 130 13.44 2.43 -0.77
N GLN A 131 12.39 3.18 -0.39
CA GLN A 131 12.29 3.80 0.93
C GLN A 131 12.20 2.75 2.05
N PHE A 132 11.45 1.67 1.85
CA PHE A 132 11.42 0.54 2.79
C PHE A 132 12.81 -0.06 3.01
N ARG A 133 13.55 -0.29 1.93
CA ARG A 133 14.91 -0.82 2.02
C ARG A 133 15.86 0.13 2.73
N LYS A 134 15.71 1.44 2.52
CA LYS A 134 16.48 2.47 3.24
C LYS A 134 16.16 2.55 4.73
N LEU A 135 14.94 2.22 5.14
CA LEU A 135 14.59 2.04 6.55
C LEU A 135 15.18 0.76 7.16
N GLY A 136 15.79 -0.11 6.34
CA GLY A 136 16.35 -1.38 6.78
C GLY A 136 15.30 -2.49 6.96
N SER A 137 14.10 -2.34 6.40
CA SER A 137 13.00 -3.29 6.57
C SER A 137 13.37 -4.70 6.11
N SER A 138 13.17 -5.69 6.99
CA SER A 138 13.56 -7.08 6.77
C SER A 138 12.44 -7.92 6.16
N CYS A 139 11.81 -7.39 5.11
CA CYS A 139 10.73 -8.05 4.38
C CYS A 139 11.24 -9.20 3.50
N ASP A 140 10.39 -10.16 3.24
CA ASP A 140 10.61 -11.17 2.19
C ASP A 140 10.30 -10.59 0.81
N TRP A 141 11.29 -9.93 0.22
CA TRP A 141 11.15 -9.22 -1.06
C TRP A 141 10.90 -10.13 -2.25
N GLN A 142 11.16 -11.43 -2.15
CA GLN A 142 10.83 -12.40 -3.20
C GLN A 142 9.32 -12.64 -3.29
N ARG A 143 8.58 -12.31 -2.23
CA ARG A 143 7.12 -12.42 -2.14
C ARG A 143 6.41 -11.07 -2.20
N GLU A 144 7.11 -10.00 -2.61
CA GLU A 144 6.50 -8.68 -2.78
C GLU A 144 5.26 -8.77 -3.67
N ARG A 145 4.17 -8.11 -3.25
CA ARG A 145 2.88 -8.11 -3.95
C ARG A 145 2.46 -6.69 -4.31
N PHE A 146 1.73 -6.60 -5.41
CA PHE A 146 0.97 -5.41 -5.76
C PHE A 146 -0.49 -5.80 -5.90
N THR A 147 -1.41 -5.01 -5.33
CA THR A 147 -2.83 -5.39 -5.24
C THR A 147 -3.52 -5.62 -6.58
N MET A 148 -2.94 -5.15 -7.69
CA MET A 148 -3.40 -5.44 -9.06
C MET A 148 -2.48 -6.38 -9.84
N ASP A 149 -1.54 -7.07 -9.21
CA ASP A 149 -0.75 -8.07 -9.90
C ASP A 149 -1.62 -9.25 -10.38
N GLU A 150 -1.09 -10.06 -11.26
CA GLU A 150 -1.82 -11.18 -11.87
C GLU A 150 -2.38 -12.14 -10.83
N GLY A 151 -1.59 -12.49 -9.81
CA GLY A 151 -2.00 -13.41 -8.75
C GLY A 151 -3.12 -12.85 -7.88
N CYS A 152 -3.02 -11.58 -7.45
CA CYS A 152 -4.08 -10.90 -6.69
C CYS A 152 -5.34 -10.73 -7.55
N SER A 153 -5.21 -10.36 -8.81
CA SER A 153 -6.33 -10.23 -9.75
C SER A 153 -7.07 -11.55 -9.97
N LYS A 154 -6.33 -12.66 -10.10
CA LYS A 154 -6.92 -14.00 -10.19
C LYS A 154 -7.66 -14.38 -8.91
N ALA A 155 -7.06 -14.15 -7.75
CA ALA A 155 -7.66 -14.45 -6.45
C ALA A 155 -8.96 -13.67 -6.22
N VAL A 156 -8.98 -12.37 -6.54
CA VAL A 156 -10.20 -11.52 -6.43
C VAL A 156 -11.32 -12.07 -7.30
N LYS A 157 -11.04 -12.41 -8.56
CA LYS A 157 -12.03 -12.98 -9.47
C LYS A 157 -12.58 -14.32 -8.95
N GLU A 158 -11.71 -15.19 -8.47
CA GLU A 158 -12.11 -16.48 -7.93
C GLU A 158 -13.01 -16.34 -6.68
N VAL A 159 -12.64 -15.45 -5.77
CA VAL A 159 -13.43 -15.17 -4.56
C VAL A 159 -14.80 -14.59 -4.95
N PHE A 160 -14.83 -13.63 -5.87
CA PHE A 160 -16.09 -13.04 -6.34
C PHE A 160 -17.04 -14.11 -6.90
N VAL A 161 -16.56 -14.96 -7.79
CA VAL A 161 -17.38 -16.05 -8.39
C VAL A 161 -17.85 -17.04 -7.31
N LYS A 162 -16.98 -17.41 -6.36
CA LYS A 162 -17.37 -18.30 -5.26
C LYS A 162 -18.47 -17.70 -4.38
N LEU A 163 -18.38 -16.42 -4.05
CA LEU A 163 -19.39 -15.72 -3.25
C LEU A 163 -20.71 -15.57 -4.01
N TYR A 164 -20.65 -15.28 -5.30
CA TYR A 164 -21.84 -15.23 -6.16
C TYR A 164 -22.53 -16.59 -6.21
N ASN A 165 -21.81 -17.66 -6.44
CA ASN A 165 -22.37 -19.03 -6.49
C ASN A 165 -22.95 -19.49 -5.14
N LYS A 166 -22.50 -18.91 -4.02
CA LYS A 166 -23.09 -19.13 -2.69
C LYS A 166 -24.30 -18.24 -2.39
N GLY A 167 -24.71 -17.36 -3.32
CA GLY A 167 -25.82 -16.43 -3.12
C GLY A 167 -25.51 -15.29 -2.13
N LEU A 168 -24.22 -15.07 -1.79
CA LEU A 168 -23.79 -14.01 -0.87
C LEU A 168 -23.59 -12.67 -1.56
N ILE A 169 -23.44 -12.66 -2.87
CA ILE A 169 -23.37 -11.46 -3.70
C ILE A 169 -24.58 -11.44 -4.63
N TYR A 170 -25.29 -10.34 -4.65
CA TYR A 170 -26.43 -10.10 -5.54
C TYR A 170 -26.44 -8.66 -6.01
N ARG A 171 -27.08 -8.39 -7.14
CA ARG A 171 -27.33 -7.03 -7.62
C ARG A 171 -28.55 -6.44 -6.92
N GLY A 172 -28.40 -5.26 -6.35
CA GLY A 172 -29.48 -4.56 -5.66
C GLY A 172 -29.26 -3.05 -5.69
N GLU A 173 -30.33 -2.30 -5.41
CA GLU A 173 -30.30 -0.84 -5.32
C GLU A 173 -30.12 -0.45 -3.85
N ARG A 174 -29.20 0.48 -3.59
CA ARG A 174 -28.88 1.04 -2.28
C ARG A 174 -28.63 2.54 -2.40
N ILE A 175 -28.93 3.29 -1.35
CA ILE A 175 -28.46 4.68 -1.22
C ILE A 175 -26.95 4.61 -0.93
N ILE A 176 -26.18 5.35 -1.72
CA ILE A 176 -24.72 5.41 -1.61
C ILE A 176 -24.25 6.86 -1.61
N ASN A 177 -23.09 7.11 -1.04
CA ASN A 177 -22.41 8.39 -1.19
C ASN A 177 -21.86 8.49 -2.62
N TRP A 178 -22.25 9.52 -3.34
CA TRP A 178 -21.89 9.73 -4.74
C TRP A 178 -21.24 11.09 -4.92
N CYS A 179 -20.07 11.13 -5.55
CA CYS A 179 -19.41 12.37 -5.92
C CYS A 179 -19.76 12.74 -7.38
N PRO A 180 -20.55 13.82 -7.61
CA PRO A 180 -20.91 14.21 -8.96
C PRO A 180 -19.74 14.79 -9.77
N HIS A 181 -18.68 15.26 -9.11
CA HIS A 181 -17.47 15.74 -9.77
C HIS A 181 -16.59 14.59 -10.30
N CYS A 182 -16.39 13.57 -9.47
CA CYS A 182 -15.60 12.40 -9.85
C CYS A 182 -16.43 11.34 -10.60
N CYS A 183 -17.77 11.49 -10.66
CA CYS A 183 -18.70 10.53 -11.25
C CYS A 183 -18.52 9.11 -10.72
N THR A 184 -18.32 8.97 -9.42
CA THR A 184 -18.11 7.67 -8.76
C THR A 184 -18.73 7.64 -7.36
N SER A 185 -18.98 6.43 -6.86
CA SER A 185 -19.27 6.21 -5.44
C SER A 185 -18.01 6.43 -4.61
N ILE A 186 -18.19 6.92 -3.40
CA ILE A 186 -17.12 7.14 -2.41
C ILE A 186 -17.46 6.39 -1.12
N SER A 187 -16.44 6.02 -0.35
CA SER A 187 -16.61 5.35 0.93
C SER A 187 -17.08 6.33 2.02
N ASP A 188 -17.69 5.82 3.07
CA ASP A 188 -18.11 6.63 4.22
C ASP A 188 -16.93 7.35 4.89
N ALA A 189 -15.73 6.77 4.81
CA ALA A 189 -14.52 7.38 5.35
C ALA A 189 -14.06 8.63 4.59
N GLU A 190 -14.56 8.85 3.37
CA GLU A 190 -14.21 9.98 2.50
C GLU A 190 -15.27 11.07 2.52
N VAL A 191 -16.30 10.94 3.37
CA VAL A 191 -17.44 11.87 3.46
C VAL A 191 -17.34 12.67 4.74
N ASP A 192 -17.29 13.99 4.61
CA ASP A 192 -17.42 14.93 5.72
C ASP A 192 -18.88 15.42 5.80
N PHE A 193 -19.45 15.36 7.00
CA PHE A 193 -20.80 15.87 7.26
C PHE A 193 -20.71 17.31 7.71
N ALA A 194 -21.24 18.24 6.91
CA ALA A 194 -21.37 19.64 7.25
C ALA A 194 -22.85 19.99 7.45
N CYS A 195 -23.18 20.57 8.61
CA CYS A 195 -24.51 21.10 8.83
C CYS A 195 -24.66 22.45 8.10
N LEU A 196 -25.48 22.51 7.08
CA LEU A 196 -25.75 23.74 6.31
C LEU A 196 -26.82 24.63 6.98
N LEU A 197 -27.55 24.11 7.97
CA LEU A 197 -28.67 24.79 8.65
C LEU A 197 -28.26 25.25 10.07
N TYR A 198 -27.05 25.71 10.24
CA TYR A 198 -26.48 26.07 11.53
C TYR A 198 -27.18 27.27 12.21
N THR A 199 -27.98 28.06 11.49
CA THR A 199 -28.62 29.29 11.98
C THR A 199 -30.15 29.27 11.98
N SER A 200 -30.76 28.18 11.52
CA SER A 200 -32.23 28.04 11.52
C SER A 200 -32.66 26.99 12.56
N ASP A 201 -33.75 27.29 13.26
CA ASP A 201 -34.38 26.32 14.17
C ASP A 201 -34.99 25.18 13.32
N ALA A 202 -34.46 23.96 13.50
CA ALA A 202 -34.93 22.78 12.80
C ALA A 202 -36.45 22.49 12.95
N ALA A 203 -37.12 23.11 13.94
CA ALA A 203 -38.54 23.03 14.14
C ALA A 203 -39.32 23.95 13.18
N ASP A 204 -38.76 25.01 12.63
CA ASP A 204 -39.41 25.94 11.73
C ASP A 204 -39.39 25.50 10.26
N GLU A 205 -38.48 24.59 9.89
CA GLU A 205 -38.32 24.09 8.51
C GLU A 205 -39.11 22.80 8.21
N ALA A 206 -39.71 22.19 9.23
CA ALA A 206 -40.55 21.01 9.08
C ALA A 206 -42.04 21.31 8.82
N ARG A 207 -42.37 22.54 8.43
CA ARG A 207 -43.77 22.95 8.09
C ARG A 207 -43.94 23.19 6.62
#